data_498a1558f664a4f1a1556acfe47b151c
#
_entry.id   498a1558f664a4f1a1556acfe47b151c
#
_cell.length_a   1.000
_cell.length_b   1.000
_cell.length_c   1.000
_cell.angle_alpha   90.00
_cell.angle_beta   90.00
_cell.angle_gamma   90.00
#
_symmetry.space_group_name_H-M   'P 1'
#
loop_
_entity.id
_entity.type
_entity.pdbx_description
1 polymer ?
#
loop_
_entity_poly.entity_id
_entity_poly.type
_entity_poly.pdbx_seq_one_letter_code
_entity_poly.pdbx_strand_id
1 'polypeptide(L)'
;IVNISREFLNSNGAEKHINIECEKAEKYDKAIPENFVEGYEALVGDLNVCSKRGLSERFDSTIGAGTVLMPFGGRFQRTPNQAMVNKISVEKGHTDTCSLMAWGYNPFITEKSPYHGAYLAVVESVSKLIAQGADFSDVYLTFQEYFEKPMKDPKRWGKPAAALLGAFKAQKELGIGAIGGKDSMSGTFEKIDVPPTLVSFAVTCENAENIVSGEFKAPDHEVIMIKPEYDENGLPVTSSLLDVFAKVSKLVRDKKAVAVYTPTYGGVAEAIFKMTLGNRVGFAFDNK
;
A
#
# COMPACT_ATOMS: atom_id res chain seq x y z
N ILE A 1 36.61 -18.94 -24.19
CA ILE A 1 35.17 -18.98 -24.10
C ILE A 1 34.83 -19.60 -22.74
N VAL A 2 33.94 -18.99 -22.00
CA VAL A 2 33.56 -19.41 -20.65
C VAL A 2 32.44 -20.46 -20.73
N ASN A 3 32.61 -21.55 -19.98
CA ASN A 3 31.57 -22.57 -19.76
C ASN A 3 31.48 -22.85 -18.25
N ILE A 4 30.53 -22.24 -17.59
CA ILE A 4 30.34 -22.31 -16.12
C ILE A 4 28.96 -22.89 -15.87
N SER A 5 28.88 -23.86 -14.94
CA SER A 5 27.59 -24.47 -14.56
C SER A 5 26.69 -23.46 -13.80
N ARG A 6 25.40 -23.68 -13.85
CA ARG A 6 24.44 -22.88 -13.12
C ARG A 6 24.66 -23.00 -11.60
N GLU A 7 24.99 -24.17 -11.10
CA GLU A 7 25.29 -24.44 -9.69
C GLU A 7 26.46 -23.60 -9.22
N PHE A 8 27.54 -23.52 -10.01
CA PHE A 8 28.69 -22.69 -9.70
C PHE A 8 28.31 -21.20 -9.63
N LEU A 9 27.54 -20.71 -10.60
CA LEU A 9 27.08 -19.30 -10.63
C LEU A 9 26.21 -18.95 -9.43
N ASN A 10 25.29 -19.84 -9.04
CA ASN A 10 24.36 -19.60 -7.94
C ASN A 10 25.01 -19.71 -6.56
N SER A 11 26.06 -20.51 -6.41
CA SER A 11 26.69 -20.81 -5.12
C SER A 11 28.15 -20.37 -5.03
N ASN A 12 28.72 -19.76 -6.10
CA ASN A 12 30.16 -19.55 -6.24
C ASN A 12 30.96 -20.85 -6.08
N GLY A 13 30.37 -21.97 -6.53
CA GLY A 13 30.98 -23.30 -6.40
C GLY A 13 30.96 -23.90 -4.98
N ALA A 14 30.28 -23.24 -4.03
CA ALA A 14 30.17 -23.72 -2.65
C ALA A 14 28.70 -23.83 -2.24
N GLU A 15 28.38 -24.90 -1.54
CA GLU A 15 27.07 -25.07 -0.91
C GLU A 15 26.91 -24.04 0.21
N LYS A 16 25.76 -23.35 0.24
CA LYS A 16 25.44 -22.34 1.24
C LYS A 16 24.34 -22.84 2.16
N HIS A 17 24.66 -22.94 3.43
CA HIS A 17 23.72 -23.24 4.50
C HIS A 17 23.52 -22.00 5.35
N ILE A 18 22.26 -21.58 5.50
CA ILE A 18 21.88 -20.40 6.30
C ILE A 18 20.89 -20.85 7.36
N ASN A 19 21.23 -20.63 8.62
CA ASN A 19 20.32 -20.83 9.72
C ASN A 19 19.44 -19.57 9.86
N ILE A 20 18.15 -19.78 10.00
CA ILE A 20 17.13 -18.73 10.09
C ILE A 20 16.38 -18.90 11.42
N GLU A 21 16.25 -17.81 12.17
CA GLU A 21 15.47 -17.75 13.40
C GLU A 21 14.47 -16.60 13.28
N CYS A 22 13.18 -16.92 13.06
CA CYS A 22 12.12 -15.92 13.05
C CYS A 22 11.71 -15.58 14.49
N GLU A 23 11.73 -14.29 14.83
CA GLU A 23 11.27 -13.82 16.13
C GLU A 23 9.74 -13.86 16.20
N LYS A 24 9.23 -14.05 17.41
CA LYS A 24 7.78 -14.01 17.66
C LYS A 24 7.26 -12.59 17.42
N ALA A 25 6.12 -12.48 16.74
CA ALA A 25 5.45 -11.21 16.52
C ALA A 25 5.15 -10.48 17.84
N GLU A 26 5.46 -9.19 17.88
CA GLU A 26 5.04 -8.30 18.95
C GLU A 26 3.70 -7.64 18.59
N LYS A 27 2.98 -7.17 19.61
CA LYS A 27 1.77 -6.37 19.39
C LYS A 27 2.10 -5.01 18.77
N TYR A 28 1.29 -4.59 17.83
CA TYR A 28 1.46 -3.32 17.10
C TYR A 28 0.26 -2.38 17.23
N ASP A 29 -0.61 -2.61 18.24
CA ASP A 29 -1.73 -1.72 18.53
C ASP A 29 -1.23 -0.35 18.98
N LYS A 30 -1.90 0.70 18.49
CA LYS A 30 -1.64 2.07 18.92
C LYS A 30 -2.58 2.45 20.07
N ALA A 31 -2.04 3.19 21.04
CA ALA A 31 -2.86 3.79 22.07
C ALA A 31 -3.84 4.82 21.48
N ILE A 32 -5.07 4.80 21.96
CA ILE A 32 -6.07 5.81 21.62
C ILE A 32 -5.79 7.03 22.50
N PRO A 33 -5.64 8.26 21.91
CA PRO A 33 -5.46 9.48 22.69
C PRO A 33 -6.67 9.76 23.60
N GLU A 34 -6.40 10.23 24.82
CA GLU A 34 -7.47 10.61 25.75
C GLU A 34 -8.21 11.87 25.29
N ASN A 35 -7.47 12.85 24.73
CA ASN A 35 -8.03 14.07 24.16
C ASN A 35 -8.11 13.94 22.63
N PHE A 36 -9.32 14.03 22.10
CA PHE A 36 -9.57 13.90 20.66
C PHE A 36 -8.85 14.98 19.83
N VAL A 37 -8.92 16.24 20.25
CA VAL A 37 -8.34 17.37 19.48
C VAL A 37 -6.83 17.27 19.46
N GLU A 38 -6.19 17.12 20.62
CA GLU A 38 -4.74 16.99 20.74
C GLU A 38 -4.23 15.75 19.98
N GLY A 39 -4.94 14.63 20.10
CA GLY A 39 -4.61 13.40 19.37
C GLY A 39 -4.73 13.58 17.86
N TYR A 40 -5.73 14.32 17.41
CA TYR A 40 -5.92 14.59 15.98
C TYR A 40 -4.85 15.56 15.44
N GLU A 41 -4.49 16.61 16.18
CA GLU A 41 -3.41 17.52 15.83
C GLU A 41 -2.05 16.80 15.77
N ALA A 42 -1.75 15.95 16.74
CA ALA A 42 -0.55 15.14 16.75
C ALA A 42 -0.51 14.18 15.53
N LEU A 43 -1.64 13.53 15.21
CA LEU A 43 -1.75 12.63 14.06
C LEU A 43 -1.46 13.36 12.75
N VAL A 44 -2.08 14.50 12.50
CA VAL A 44 -1.91 15.21 11.22
C VAL A 44 -0.54 15.88 11.09
N GLY A 45 0.13 16.14 12.20
CA GLY A 45 1.51 16.63 12.28
C GLY A 45 2.57 15.53 12.16
N ASP A 46 2.20 14.25 12.31
CA ASP A 46 3.13 13.12 12.21
C ASP A 46 3.77 13.07 10.81
N LEU A 47 5.09 12.81 10.76
CA LEU A 47 5.85 12.75 9.51
C LEU A 47 5.33 11.68 8.53
N ASN A 48 4.68 10.63 9.02
CA ASN A 48 4.06 9.61 8.16
C ASN A 48 2.71 10.05 7.59
N VAL A 49 2.04 11.01 8.20
CA VAL A 49 0.70 11.48 7.83
C VAL A 49 0.71 12.82 7.13
N CYS A 50 1.59 13.75 7.55
CA CYS A 50 1.66 15.11 7.01
C CYS A 50 1.85 15.14 5.48
N SER A 51 1.51 16.27 4.85
CA SER A 51 1.55 16.42 3.40
C SER A 51 2.94 16.18 2.82
N LYS A 52 3.02 15.35 1.78
CA LYS A 52 4.23 15.11 0.96
C LYS A 52 4.24 15.97 -0.32
N ARG A 53 3.39 17.00 -0.39
CA ARG A 53 3.21 17.81 -1.59
C ARG A 53 4.53 18.41 -2.09
N GLY A 54 5.35 18.96 -1.19
CA GLY A 54 6.64 19.54 -1.56
C GLY A 54 7.63 18.55 -2.19
N LEU A 55 7.51 17.24 -1.90
CA LEU A 55 8.29 16.19 -2.56
C LEU A 55 7.71 15.86 -3.93
N SER A 56 6.38 15.74 -4.03
CA SER A 56 5.68 15.40 -5.28
C SER A 56 5.81 16.48 -6.35
N GLU A 57 5.79 17.75 -5.96
CA GLU A 57 5.92 18.90 -6.87
C GLU A 57 7.31 19.06 -7.50
N ARG A 58 8.29 18.27 -7.09
CA ARG A 58 9.59 18.20 -7.77
C ARG A 58 9.55 17.44 -9.10
N PHE A 59 8.48 16.71 -9.35
CA PHE A 59 8.28 15.92 -10.56
C PHE A 59 7.11 16.47 -11.36
N ASP A 60 7.26 16.50 -12.68
CA ASP A 60 6.15 16.84 -13.56
C ASP A 60 5.18 15.66 -13.69
N SER A 61 4.03 15.79 -13.02
CA SER A 61 2.98 14.76 -13.03
C SER A 61 2.15 14.75 -14.33
N THR A 62 2.45 15.64 -15.28
CA THR A 62 1.72 15.76 -16.55
C THR A 62 2.51 15.21 -17.73
N ILE A 63 3.73 14.70 -17.51
CA ILE A 63 4.57 14.12 -18.58
C ILE A 63 3.80 13.06 -19.36
N GLY A 64 3.88 13.17 -20.69
CA GLY A 64 3.20 12.26 -21.62
C GLY A 64 1.72 12.53 -21.81
N ALA A 65 1.16 13.54 -21.12
CA ALA A 65 -0.25 13.96 -21.22
C ALA A 65 -1.29 12.84 -20.99
N GLY A 66 -0.87 11.74 -20.34
CA GLY A 66 -1.73 10.59 -20.05
C GLY A 66 -2.29 10.56 -18.62
N THR A 67 -1.97 11.55 -17.79
CA THR A 67 -2.35 11.56 -16.37
C THR A 67 -3.87 11.66 -16.20
N VAL A 68 -4.47 10.68 -15.53
CA VAL A 68 -5.89 10.66 -15.17
C VAL A 68 -6.11 11.18 -13.76
N LEU A 69 -5.28 10.74 -12.80
CA LEU A 69 -5.26 11.28 -11.45
C LEU A 69 -3.95 12.00 -11.18
N MET A 70 -4.06 13.30 -10.85
CA MET A 70 -2.93 14.05 -10.31
C MET A 70 -2.54 13.51 -8.93
N PRO A 71 -1.31 13.71 -8.45
CA PRO A 71 -0.87 13.26 -7.11
C PRO A 71 -1.80 13.72 -5.98
N PHE A 72 -2.43 14.88 -6.15
CA PHE A 72 -3.38 15.44 -5.20
C PHE A 72 -4.68 15.83 -5.91
N GLY A 73 -5.78 15.31 -5.40
CA GLY A 73 -7.13 15.54 -5.93
C GLY A 73 -7.85 16.72 -5.29
N GLY A 74 -9.01 17.02 -5.90
CA GLY A 74 -9.90 18.10 -5.53
C GLY A 74 -9.53 19.45 -6.15
N ARG A 75 -10.45 20.42 -6.04
CA ARG A 75 -10.28 21.78 -6.58
C ARG A 75 -9.01 22.47 -6.09
N PHE A 76 -8.60 22.19 -4.84
CA PHE A 76 -7.42 22.78 -4.21
C PHE A 76 -6.18 21.89 -4.30
N GLN A 77 -6.28 20.72 -4.94
CA GLN A 77 -5.19 19.75 -5.09
C GLN A 77 -4.46 19.48 -3.76
N ARG A 78 -5.21 18.99 -2.74
CA ARG A 78 -4.69 18.74 -1.40
C ARG A 78 -4.95 17.35 -0.86
N THR A 79 -5.95 16.62 -1.37
CA THR A 79 -6.18 15.22 -0.97
C THR A 79 -5.23 14.33 -1.75
N PRO A 80 -4.30 13.60 -1.09
CA PRO A 80 -3.41 12.67 -1.78
C PRO A 80 -4.24 11.57 -2.45
N ASN A 81 -4.07 11.36 -3.75
CA ASN A 81 -4.58 10.17 -4.40
C ASN A 81 -3.73 8.95 -4.02
N GLN A 82 -4.37 7.80 -3.87
CA GLN A 82 -3.71 6.61 -3.32
C GLN A 82 -3.12 5.69 -4.39
N ALA A 83 -3.43 5.95 -5.66
CA ALA A 83 -2.81 5.28 -6.79
C ALA A 83 -2.39 6.30 -7.85
N MET A 84 -1.32 5.98 -8.56
CA MET A 84 -0.97 6.60 -9.83
C MET A 84 -1.88 6.02 -10.91
N VAL A 85 -2.53 6.87 -11.69
CA VAL A 85 -3.41 6.46 -12.79
C VAL A 85 -3.09 7.26 -14.05
N ASN A 86 -2.63 6.55 -15.10
CA ASN A 86 -2.26 7.14 -16.37
C ASN A 86 -2.84 6.33 -17.53
N LYS A 87 -3.28 6.99 -18.58
CA LYS A 87 -3.69 6.33 -19.82
C LYS A 87 -2.51 5.61 -20.46
N ILE A 88 -2.77 4.45 -21.02
CA ILE A 88 -1.77 3.69 -21.81
C ILE A 88 -1.42 4.51 -23.05
N SER A 89 -0.11 4.67 -23.30
CA SER A 89 0.36 5.32 -24.52
C SER A 89 0.08 4.45 -25.75
N VAL A 90 -0.49 5.06 -26.80
CA VAL A 90 -0.75 4.43 -28.09
C VAL A 90 -0.07 5.21 -29.20
N GLU A 91 0.38 4.53 -30.26
CA GLU A 91 1.07 5.19 -31.38
C GLU A 91 0.17 6.17 -32.14
N LYS A 92 -1.11 5.83 -32.28
CA LYS A 92 -2.11 6.64 -33.01
C LYS A 92 -3.45 6.59 -32.29
N GLY A 93 -4.13 7.72 -32.26
CA GLY A 93 -5.47 7.85 -31.69
C GLY A 93 -5.44 8.04 -30.16
N HIS A 94 -6.47 7.58 -29.50
CA HIS A 94 -6.68 7.71 -28.05
C HIS A 94 -7.16 6.39 -27.46
N THR A 95 -6.89 6.19 -26.18
CA THR A 95 -7.43 5.06 -25.40
C THR A 95 -8.02 5.57 -24.10
N ASP A 96 -9.03 4.89 -23.60
CA ASP A 96 -9.56 5.09 -22.25
C ASP A 96 -9.06 4.03 -21.26
N THR A 97 -8.21 3.11 -21.72
CA THR A 97 -7.51 2.18 -20.85
C THR A 97 -6.41 2.90 -20.08
N CYS A 98 -6.42 2.73 -18.76
CA CYS A 98 -5.44 3.29 -17.85
C CYS A 98 -4.64 2.15 -17.18
N SER A 99 -3.37 2.42 -16.91
CA SER A 99 -2.60 1.64 -15.93
C SER A 99 -2.75 2.29 -14.55
N LEU A 100 -2.88 1.45 -13.54
CA LEU A 100 -2.94 1.87 -12.14
C LEU A 100 -1.80 1.20 -11.37
N MET A 101 -1.18 1.96 -10.44
CA MET A 101 -0.22 1.44 -9.49
C MET A 101 -0.45 2.06 -8.12
N ALA A 102 -0.52 1.23 -7.10
CA ALA A 102 -0.56 1.65 -5.70
C ALA A 102 0.48 0.88 -4.89
N TRP A 103 0.87 1.42 -3.75
CA TRP A 103 1.83 0.80 -2.84
C TRP A 103 1.26 0.65 -1.44
N GLY A 104 1.79 -0.33 -0.71
CA GLY A 104 1.49 -0.57 0.70
C GLY A 104 2.76 -0.83 1.49
N TYR A 105 2.85 -0.21 2.67
CA TYR A 105 3.93 -0.39 3.62
C TYR A 105 3.62 0.34 4.94
N ASN A 106 3.86 -0.33 6.05
CA ASN A 106 3.73 0.27 7.38
C ASN A 106 4.96 -0.10 8.25
N PRO A 107 5.91 0.84 8.47
CA PRO A 107 7.15 0.58 9.20
C PRO A 107 6.91 0.11 10.64
N PHE A 108 5.89 0.61 11.32
CA PHE A 108 5.59 0.25 12.71
C PHE A 108 5.13 -1.19 12.87
N ILE A 109 4.37 -1.69 11.89
CA ILE A 109 3.96 -3.09 11.90
C ILE A 109 5.14 -3.99 11.53
N THR A 110 5.94 -3.59 10.52
CA THR A 110 7.09 -4.41 10.10
C THR A 110 8.18 -4.52 11.15
N GLU A 111 8.39 -3.47 11.96
CA GLU A 111 9.32 -3.52 13.09
C GLU A 111 8.88 -4.52 14.16
N LYS A 112 7.58 -4.64 14.39
CA LYS A 112 6.99 -5.57 15.37
C LYS A 112 6.81 -6.98 14.83
N SER A 113 6.52 -7.09 13.55
CA SER A 113 6.36 -8.35 12.86
C SER A 113 6.56 -8.16 11.34
N PRO A 114 7.73 -8.51 10.79
CA PRO A 114 7.94 -8.47 9.35
C PRO A 114 6.91 -9.31 8.56
N TYR A 115 6.45 -10.42 9.14
CA TYR A 115 5.42 -11.28 8.56
C TYR A 115 4.07 -10.56 8.39
N HIS A 116 3.55 -9.96 9.47
CA HIS A 116 2.28 -9.22 9.41
C HIS A 116 2.41 -7.96 8.56
N GLY A 117 3.55 -7.26 8.68
CA GLY A 117 3.82 -6.07 7.89
C GLY A 117 3.81 -6.34 6.39
N ALA A 118 4.43 -7.42 5.94
CA ALA A 118 4.45 -7.80 4.54
C ALA A 118 3.09 -8.29 4.03
N TYR A 119 2.36 -9.08 4.82
CA TYR A 119 0.99 -9.47 4.49
C TYR A 119 0.08 -8.24 4.30
N LEU A 120 0.09 -7.34 5.29
CA LEU A 120 -0.73 -6.13 5.26
C LEU A 120 -0.28 -5.13 4.20
N ALA A 121 1.00 -5.10 3.82
CA ALA A 121 1.47 -4.30 2.69
C ALA A 121 0.81 -4.74 1.36
N VAL A 122 0.64 -6.05 1.15
CA VAL A 122 -0.11 -6.57 -0.01
C VAL A 122 -1.57 -6.14 0.06
N VAL A 123 -2.22 -6.34 1.21
CA VAL A 123 -3.63 -5.95 1.40
C VAL A 123 -3.82 -4.44 1.17
N GLU A 124 -2.93 -3.60 1.71
CA GLU A 124 -3.00 -2.14 1.56
C GLU A 124 -2.85 -1.71 0.10
N SER A 125 -1.85 -2.24 -0.62
CA SER A 125 -1.62 -1.87 -2.02
C SER A 125 -2.81 -2.24 -2.92
N VAL A 126 -3.40 -3.42 -2.73
CA VAL A 126 -4.59 -3.87 -3.46
C VAL A 126 -5.81 -3.03 -3.09
N SER A 127 -6.05 -2.80 -1.78
CA SER A 127 -7.17 -1.97 -1.32
C SER A 127 -7.16 -0.55 -1.91
N LYS A 128 -5.98 0.03 -2.06
CA LYS A 128 -5.81 1.36 -2.69
C LYS A 128 -6.17 1.35 -4.18
N LEU A 129 -5.84 0.28 -4.93
CA LEU A 129 -6.28 0.13 -6.32
C LEU A 129 -7.80 0.08 -6.41
N ILE A 130 -8.43 -0.76 -5.58
CA ILE A 130 -9.90 -0.89 -5.53
C ILE A 130 -10.56 0.44 -5.16
N ALA A 131 -9.98 1.16 -4.18
CA ALA A 131 -10.47 2.48 -3.78
C ALA A 131 -10.40 3.52 -4.90
N GLN A 132 -9.49 3.37 -5.86
CA GLN A 132 -9.40 4.28 -7.02
C GLN A 132 -10.18 3.78 -8.25
N GLY A 133 -10.96 2.71 -8.11
CA GLY A 133 -11.91 2.23 -9.12
C GLY A 133 -11.49 0.98 -9.87
N ALA A 134 -10.36 0.36 -9.53
CA ALA A 134 -9.93 -0.89 -10.15
C ALA A 134 -10.86 -2.06 -9.82
N ASP A 135 -10.86 -3.06 -10.70
CA ASP A 135 -11.38 -4.39 -10.41
C ASP A 135 -10.26 -5.29 -9.85
N PHE A 136 -10.65 -6.24 -9.02
CA PHE A 136 -9.69 -7.17 -8.41
C PHE A 136 -9.23 -8.28 -9.36
N SER A 137 -9.94 -8.57 -10.44
CA SER A 137 -9.74 -9.75 -11.30
C SER A 137 -8.35 -9.84 -11.94
N ASP A 138 -7.74 -8.70 -12.28
CA ASP A 138 -6.47 -8.62 -13.03
C ASP A 138 -5.38 -7.86 -12.26
N VAL A 139 -5.33 -8.02 -10.93
CA VAL A 139 -4.29 -7.42 -10.10
C VAL A 139 -3.05 -8.29 -10.07
N TYR A 140 -1.89 -7.67 -10.31
CA TYR A 140 -0.57 -8.27 -10.16
C TYR A 140 0.25 -7.49 -9.14
N LEU A 141 1.28 -8.13 -8.59
CA LEU A 141 2.15 -7.53 -7.58
C LEU A 141 3.60 -7.43 -8.08
N THR A 142 4.33 -6.49 -7.51
CA THR A 142 5.80 -6.46 -7.54
C THR A 142 6.29 -5.97 -6.18
N PHE A 143 7.40 -6.53 -5.69
CA PHE A 143 7.90 -6.23 -4.35
C PHE A 143 9.23 -5.51 -4.40
N GLN A 144 9.41 -4.59 -3.47
CA GLN A 144 10.70 -3.98 -3.18
C GLN A 144 11.07 -4.29 -1.73
N GLU A 145 12.14 -5.03 -1.54
CA GLU A 145 12.64 -5.39 -0.23
C GLU A 145 13.92 -4.64 0.10
N TYR A 146 14.07 -4.23 1.37
CA TYR A 146 15.27 -3.63 1.90
C TYR A 146 15.45 -3.97 3.37
N PHE A 147 16.52 -4.71 3.68
CA PHE A 147 16.81 -5.20 5.02
C PHE A 147 18.23 -4.82 5.44
N GLU A 148 18.48 -4.83 6.74
CA GLU A 148 19.82 -4.71 7.32
C GLU A 148 20.75 -5.82 6.81
N LYS A 149 22.05 -5.61 6.91
CA LYS A 149 23.05 -6.66 6.58
C LYS A 149 22.90 -7.85 7.51
N PRO A 150 22.52 -9.04 7.02
CA PRO A 150 22.25 -10.18 7.87
C PRO A 150 23.52 -10.86 8.40
N MET A 151 24.64 -10.72 7.71
CA MET A 151 25.92 -11.34 8.04
C MET A 151 25.76 -12.85 8.31
N LYS A 152 26.13 -13.32 9.53
CA LYS A 152 25.94 -14.71 10.00
C LYS A 152 24.91 -14.81 11.12
N ASP A 153 24.11 -13.77 11.34
CA ASP A 153 23.12 -13.71 12.41
C ASP A 153 21.80 -14.35 11.94
N PRO A 154 21.37 -15.48 12.56
CA PRO A 154 20.14 -16.17 12.20
C PRO A 154 18.88 -15.30 12.34
N LYS A 155 18.84 -14.40 13.34
CA LYS A 155 17.69 -13.50 13.57
C LYS A 155 17.60 -12.42 12.49
N ARG A 156 18.74 -11.87 12.06
CA ARG A 156 18.77 -10.93 10.94
C ARG A 156 18.28 -11.59 9.64
N TRP A 157 18.61 -12.85 9.40
CA TRP A 157 18.08 -13.65 8.29
C TRP A 157 16.60 -14.01 8.49
N GLY A 158 16.14 -14.08 9.73
CA GLY A 158 14.73 -14.32 10.06
C GLY A 158 13.79 -13.21 9.58
N LYS A 159 14.23 -11.95 9.53
CA LYS A 159 13.39 -10.80 9.12
C LYS A 159 12.95 -10.89 7.66
N PRO A 160 13.87 -10.99 6.66
CA PRO A 160 13.46 -11.17 5.27
C PRO A 160 12.69 -12.47 5.04
N ALA A 161 13.04 -13.57 5.73
CA ALA A 161 12.31 -14.81 5.61
C ALA A 161 10.87 -14.69 6.11
N ALA A 162 10.64 -14.03 7.25
CA ALA A 162 9.29 -13.78 7.78
C ALA A 162 8.48 -12.87 6.86
N ALA A 163 9.08 -11.79 6.34
CA ALA A 163 8.42 -10.90 5.39
C ALA A 163 8.00 -11.63 4.11
N LEU A 164 8.90 -12.43 3.54
CA LEU A 164 8.61 -13.23 2.36
C LEU A 164 7.45 -14.21 2.60
N LEU A 165 7.42 -14.88 3.76
CA LEU A 165 6.33 -15.79 4.13
C LEU A 165 5.00 -15.05 4.27
N GLY A 166 5.00 -13.85 4.84
CA GLY A 166 3.80 -13.00 4.96
C GLY A 166 3.26 -12.59 3.58
N ALA A 167 4.14 -12.10 2.71
CA ALA A 167 3.77 -11.74 1.34
C ALA A 167 3.30 -12.96 0.51
N PHE A 168 3.95 -14.11 0.69
CA PHE A 168 3.53 -15.36 0.05
C PHE A 168 2.15 -15.83 0.50
N LYS A 169 1.87 -15.76 1.82
CA LYS A 169 0.54 -16.08 2.35
C LYS A 169 -0.53 -15.19 1.72
N ALA A 170 -0.31 -13.87 1.67
CA ALA A 170 -1.26 -12.94 1.08
C ALA A 170 -1.52 -13.25 -0.39
N GLN A 171 -0.48 -13.51 -1.19
CA GLN A 171 -0.62 -13.91 -2.60
C GLN A 171 -1.45 -15.19 -2.76
N LYS A 172 -1.14 -16.21 -1.95
CA LYS A 172 -1.83 -17.49 -2.00
C LYS A 172 -3.32 -17.36 -1.63
N GLU A 173 -3.63 -16.60 -0.60
CA GLU A 173 -5.00 -16.40 -0.13
C GLU A 173 -5.83 -15.54 -1.08
N LEU A 174 -5.24 -14.50 -1.64
CA LEU A 174 -5.90 -13.64 -2.61
C LEU A 174 -5.92 -14.22 -4.03
N GLY A 175 -5.13 -15.26 -4.31
CA GLY A 175 -5.04 -15.86 -5.64
C GLY A 175 -4.37 -14.95 -6.68
N ILE A 176 -3.49 -14.02 -6.25
CA ILE A 176 -2.77 -13.09 -7.13
C ILE A 176 -1.27 -13.34 -7.04
N GLY A 177 -0.53 -13.05 -8.10
CA GLY A 177 0.91 -13.33 -8.19
C GLY A 177 1.78 -12.08 -8.28
N ALA A 178 3.00 -12.19 -7.72
CA ALA A 178 4.04 -11.21 -7.98
C ALA A 178 4.72 -11.53 -9.31
N ILE A 179 4.79 -10.54 -10.19
CA ILE A 179 5.41 -10.65 -11.53
C ILE A 179 6.89 -10.31 -11.52
N GLY A 180 7.40 -9.80 -10.40
CA GLY A 180 8.80 -9.43 -10.23
C GLY A 180 9.04 -8.72 -8.91
N GLY A 181 10.24 -8.22 -8.77
CA GLY A 181 10.65 -7.48 -7.58
C GLY A 181 12.16 -7.29 -7.53
N LYS A 182 12.62 -6.69 -6.45
CA LYS A 182 14.04 -6.45 -6.15
C LYS A 182 14.25 -6.50 -4.66
N ASP A 183 15.27 -7.19 -4.23
CA ASP A 183 15.69 -7.26 -2.84
C ASP A 183 17.06 -6.60 -2.63
N SER A 184 17.32 -6.18 -1.39
CA SER A 184 18.61 -5.74 -0.94
C SER A 184 18.76 -5.98 0.56
N MET A 185 19.91 -6.51 0.95
CA MET A 185 20.28 -6.75 2.35
C MET A 185 21.55 -5.97 2.70
N SER A 186 21.58 -4.69 2.32
CA SER A 186 22.69 -3.77 2.53
C SER A 186 22.33 -2.56 3.42
N GLY A 187 21.19 -2.59 4.08
CA GLY A 187 20.61 -1.50 4.84
C GLY A 187 21.22 -1.27 6.23
N THR A 188 22.53 -1.46 6.36
CA THR A 188 23.28 -1.14 7.57
C THR A 188 24.34 -0.10 7.27
N PHE A 189 24.32 1.01 8.00
CA PHE A 189 25.33 2.02 7.99
C PHE A 189 25.85 2.27 9.40
N GLU A 190 27.09 1.90 9.67
CA GLU A 190 27.69 1.91 11.01
C GLU A 190 26.84 1.13 12.04
N LYS A 191 26.15 1.86 12.94
CA LYS A 191 25.27 1.31 13.99
C LYS A 191 23.79 1.47 13.68
N ILE A 192 23.46 2.00 12.50
CA ILE A 192 22.08 2.26 12.09
C ILE A 192 21.66 1.15 11.11
N ASP A 193 20.59 0.48 11.44
CA ASP A 193 19.94 -0.50 10.57
C ASP A 193 18.62 0.10 10.05
N VAL A 194 18.29 -0.16 8.78
CA VAL A 194 16.95 0.16 8.26
C VAL A 194 15.92 -0.74 8.93
N PRO A 195 14.68 -0.25 9.15
CA PRO A 195 13.60 -1.12 9.58
C PRO A 195 13.35 -2.20 8.53
N PRO A 196 12.84 -3.38 8.92
CA PRO A 196 12.45 -4.41 7.98
C PRO A 196 11.49 -3.85 6.93
N THR A 197 11.86 -3.91 5.66
CA THR A 197 11.08 -3.26 4.60
C THR A 197 10.72 -4.27 3.53
N LEU A 198 9.42 -4.49 3.34
CA LEU A 198 8.83 -5.06 2.15
C LEU A 198 7.70 -4.13 1.72
N VAL A 199 7.91 -3.41 0.63
CA VAL A 199 6.88 -2.59 -0.02
C VAL A 199 6.21 -3.44 -1.08
N SER A 200 4.89 -3.55 -1.01
CA SER A 200 4.08 -4.15 -2.07
C SER A 200 3.63 -3.06 -3.02
N PHE A 201 3.85 -3.26 -4.31
CA PHE A 201 3.22 -2.48 -5.37
C PHE A 201 2.21 -3.37 -6.06
N ALA A 202 0.95 -2.93 -6.08
CA ALA A 202 -0.11 -3.58 -6.84
C ALA A 202 -0.33 -2.82 -8.15
N VAL A 203 -0.48 -3.54 -9.24
CA VAL A 203 -0.65 -2.98 -10.59
C VAL A 203 -1.82 -3.64 -11.30
N THR A 204 -2.55 -2.87 -12.10
CA THR A 204 -3.64 -3.37 -12.94
C THR A 204 -3.94 -2.38 -14.07
N CYS A 205 -4.87 -2.75 -14.93
CA CYS A 205 -5.47 -1.86 -15.93
C CYS A 205 -6.97 -1.69 -15.68
N GLU A 206 -7.50 -0.51 -16.01
CA GLU A 206 -8.93 -0.21 -15.88
C GLU A 206 -9.35 0.83 -16.92
N ASN A 207 -10.64 0.97 -17.17
CA ASN A 207 -11.18 2.05 -17.98
C ASN A 207 -11.23 3.35 -17.18
N ALA A 208 -10.84 4.47 -17.81
CA ALA A 208 -10.82 5.79 -17.19
C ALA A 208 -12.18 6.23 -16.60
N GLU A 209 -13.28 5.76 -17.13
CA GLU A 209 -14.63 6.08 -16.64
C GLU A 209 -14.95 5.51 -15.26
N ASN A 210 -14.22 4.46 -14.83
CA ASN A 210 -14.37 3.84 -13.53
C ASN A 210 -13.47 4.46 -12.45
N ILE A 211 -12.58 5.36 -12.85
CA ILE A 211 -11.62 5.97 -11.92
C ILE A 211 -12.31 7.01 -11.04
N VAL A 212 -12.04 6.94 -9.75
CA VAL A 212 -12.52 7.91 -8.75
C VAL A 212 -11.35 8.43 -7.94
N SER A 213 -11.42 9.70 -7.55
CA SER A 213 -10.44 10.32 -6.64
C SER A 213 -10.96 10.34 -5.20
N GLY A 214 -10.04 10.50 -4.24
CA GLY A 214 -10.34 10.26 -2.82
C GLY A 214 -10.99 11.42 -2.07
N GLU A 215 -11.03 12.65 -2.58
CA GLU A 215 -11.58 13.81 -1.86
C GLU A 215 -13.11 13.79 -1.79
N PHE A 216 -13.70 14.30 -0.70
CA PHE A 216 -15.13 14.57 -0.63
C PHE A 216 -15.56 15.54 -1.72
N LYS A 217 -16.62 15.20 -2.48
CA LYS A 217 -17.06 15.95 -3.67
C LYS A 217 -17.97 17.12 -3.30
N ALA A 218 -18.89 16.92 -2.38
CA ALA A 218 -19.86 17.90 -1.93
C ALA A 218 -20.28 17.64 -0.47
N PRO A 219 -20.87 18.61 0.24
CA PRO A 219 -21.50 18.37 1.53
C PRO A 219 -22.73 17.45 1.40
N ASP A 220 -23.23 17.00 2.54
CA ASP A 220 -24.46 16.21 2.68
C ASP A 220 -24.46 14.82 2.02
N HIS A 221 -23.27 14.31 1.67
CA HIS A 221 -23.11 12.92 1.27
C HIS A 221 -22.95 12.02 2.49
N GLU A 222 -23.56 10.83 2.42
CA GLU A 222 -23.34 9.78 3.41
C GLU A 222 -21.92 9.23 3.30
N VAL A 223 -21.25 9.02 4.43
CA VAL A 223 -19.93 8.39 4.52
C VAL A 223 -20.07 7.06 5.24
N ILE A 224 -19.75 5.98 4.55
CA ILE A 224 -19.82 4.63 5.09
C ILE A 224 -18.43 4.01 5.21
N MET A 225 -18.18 3.30 6.30
CA MET A 225 -16.99 2.48 6.47
C MET A 225 -17.33 1.03 6.17
N ILE A 226 -16.63 0.44 5.20
CA ILE A 226 -16.72 -0.97 4.85
C ILE A 226 -15.42 -1.63 5.26
N LYS A 227 -15.47 -2.60 6.17
CA LYS A 227 -14.29 -3.31 6.69
C LYS A 227 -14.49 -4.81 6.61
N PRO A 228 -13.41 -5.59 6.40
CA PRO A 228 -13.47 -7.04 6.52
C PRO A 228 -13.56 -7.47 7.99
N GLU A 229 -13.87 -8.74 8.20
CA GLU A 229 -13.63 -9.42 9.47
C GLU A 229 -12.12 -9.65 9.65
N TYR A 230 -11.66 -9.69 10.89
CA TYR A 230 -10.27 -9.97 11.24
C TYR A 230 -10.17 -11.22 12.08
N ASP A 231 -9.09 -11.99 11.87
CA ASP A 231 -8.76 -13.15 12.68
C ASP A 231 -8.12 -12.74 14.04
N GLU A 232 -7.82 -13.72 14.87
CA GLU A 232 -7.19 -13.53 16.18
C GLU A 232 -5.78 -12.93 16.13
N ASN A 233 -5.13 -12.97 14.96
CA ASN A 233 -3.81 -12.40 14.70
C ASN A 233 -3.88 -10.97 14.14
N GLY A 234 -5.09 -10.44 13.92
CA GLY A 234 -5.30 -9.12 13.34
C GLY A 234 -5.12 -9.06 11.82
N LEU A 235 -5.13 -10.22 11.15
CA LEU A 235 -5.16 -10.30 9.69
C LEU A 235 -6.59 -10.37 9.17
N PRO A 236 -6.92 -9.77 8.02
CA PRO A 236 -8.26 -9.85 7.47
C PRO A 236 -8.59 -11.28 7.03
N VAL A 237 -9.80 -11.73 7.34
CA VAL A 237 -10.35 -12.99 6.82
C VAL A 237 -10.54 -12.84 5.32
N THR A 238 -9.87 -13.69 4.55
CA THR A 238 -9.76 -13.55 3.08
C THR A 238 -11.10 -13.45 2.36
N SER A 239 -12.06 -14.30 2.69
CA SER A 239 -13.40 -14.27 2.07
C SER A 239 -14.10 -12.93 2.32
N SER A 240 -14.05 -12.45 3.56
CA SER A 240 -14.63 -11.17 3.94
C SER A 240 -13.90 -9.99 3.26
N LEU A 241 -12.58 -10.05 3.09
CA LEU A 241 -11.81 -9.03 2.36
C LEU A 241 -12.20 -8.98 0.88
N LEU A 242 -12.35 -10.14 0.23
CA LEU A 242 -12.78 -10.23 -1.17
C LEU A 242 -14.20 -9.69 -1.35
N ASP A 243 -15.11 -9.94 -0.40
CA ASP A 243 -16.45 -9.37 -0.39
C ASP A 243 -16.41 -7.83 -0.27
N VAL A 244 -15.50 -7.27 0.54
CA VAL A 244 -15.28 -5.82 0.61
C VAL A 244 -14.82 -5.28 -0.74
N PHE A 245 -13.84 -5.92 -1.40
CA PHE A 245 -13.37 -5.51 -2.72
C PHE A 245 -14.49 -5.51 -3.74
N ALA A 246 -15.25 -6.60 -3.84
CA ALA A 246 -16.39 -6.71 -4.75
C ALA A 246 -17.46 -5.64 -4.49
N LYS A 247 -17.78 -5.40 -3.22
CA LYS A 247 -18.77 -4.38 -2.83
C LYS A 247 -18.33 -2.97 -3.20
N VAL A 248 -17.06 -2.61 -2.93
CA VAL A 248 -16.52 -1.29 -3.27
C VAL A 248 -16.48 -1.10 -4.78
N SER A 249 -15.94 -2.06 -5.53
CA SER A 249 -15.91 -2.01 -7.01
C SER A 249 -17.32 -1.84 -7.58
N LYS A 250 -18.31 -2.58 -7.05
CA LYS A 250 -19.70 -2.43 -7.48
C LYS A 250 -20.26 -1.04 -7.20
N LEU A 251 -20.03 -0.47 -6.02
CA LEU A 251 -20.50 0.87 -5.67
C LEU A 251 -19.91 1.95 -6.59
N VAL A 252 -18.64 1.81 -6.95
CA VAL A 252 -17.96 2.72 -7.89
C VAL A 252 -18.55 2.59 -9.29
N ARG A 253 -18.69 1.37 -9.82
CA ARG A 253 -19.25 1.12 -11.15
C ARG A 253 -20.71 1.55 -11.29
N ASP A 254 -21.51 1.35 -10.26
CA ASP A 254 -22.89 1.82 -10.19
C ASP A 254 -23.00 3.35 -10.02
N LYS A 255 -21.85 4.08 -9.96
CA LYS A 255 -21.77 5.53 -9.68
C LYS A 255 -22.43 5.95 -8.36
N LYS A 256 -22.54 5.01 -7.40
CA LYS A 256 -23.05 5.26 -6.05
C LYS A 256 -21.99 5.77 -5.10
N ALA A 257 -20.75 5.33 -5.25
CA ALA A 257 -19.60 5.89 -4.56
C ALA A 257 -18.88 6.88 -5.47
N VAL A 258 -18.80 8.14 -5.04
CA VAL A 258 -18.16 9.24 -5.77
C VAL A 258 -16.77 9.59 -5.26
N ALA A 259 -16.39 9.05 -4.10
CA ALA A 259 -15.07 9.11 -3.49
C ALA A 259 -14.87 7.87 -2.63
N VAL A 260 -13.68 7.30 -2.69
CA VAL A 260 -13.28 6.17 -1.83
C VAL A 260 -11.86 6.40 -1.34
N TYR A 261 -11.58 5.99 -0.12
CA TYR A 261 -10.27 6.13 0.49
C TYR A 261 -9.95 4.95 1.41
N THR A 262 -8.78 4.37 1.25
CA THR A 262 -8.30 3.28 2.10
C THR A 262 -7.64 3.87 3.34
N PRO A 263 -8.11 3.56 4.57
CA PRO A 263 -7.39 3.88 5.80
C PRO A 263 -6.00 3.22 5.81
N THR A 264 -4.99 3.99 6.23
CA THR A 264 -3.59 3.56 6.28
C THR A 264 -3.03 3.73 7.69
N TYR A 265 -1.79 4.18 7.85
CA TYR A 265 -1.06 4.34 9.10
C TYR A 265 -1.85 5.03 10.24
N GLY A 266 -2.55 6.11 9.95
CA GLY A 266 -3.37 6.86 10.92
C GLY A 266 -4.83 6.42 11.00
N GLY A 267 -5.19 5.32 10.33
CA GLY A 267 -6.54 4.74 10.34
C GLY A 267 -7.60 5.64 9.71
N VAL A 268 -8.83 5.49 10.20
CA VAL A 268 -10.00 6.23 9.71
C VAL A 268 -9.85 7.74 9.93
N ALA A 269 -9.23 8.15 11.03
CA ALA A 269 -9.02 9.57 11.34
C ALA A 269 -8.14 10.24 10.27
N GLU A 270 -7.02 9.61 9.87
CA GLU A 270 -6.19 10.07 8.76
C GLU A 270 -6.96 10.13 7.45
N ALA A 271 -7.69 9.05 7.12
CA ALA A 271 -8.43 8.94 5.87
C ALA A 271 -9.45 10.08 5.72
N ILE A 272 -10.30 10.27 6.73
CA ILE A 272 -11.31 11.33 6.73
C ILE A 272 -10.64 12.71 6.62
N PHE A 273 -9.59 12.98 7.42
CA PHE A 273 -8.89 14.26 7.34
C PHE A 273 -8.39 14.53 5.91
N LYS A 274 -7.72 13.57 5.29
CA LYS A 274 -7.21 13.72 3.93
C LYS A 274 -8.33 13.92 2.89
N MET A 275 -9.46 13.24 3.06
CA MET A 275 -10.63 13.40 2.17
C MET A 275 -11.24 14.80 2.25
N THR A 276 -11.16 15.50 3.39
CA THR A 276 -11.69 16.87 3.54
C THR A 276 -10.89 17.93 2.78
N LEU A 277 -9.59 17.69 2.53
CA LEU A 277 -8.64 18.74 2.13
C LEU A 277 -8.85 19.24 0.69
N GLY A 278 -9.16 18.32 -0.23
CA GLY A 278 -9.16 18.58 -1.68
C GLY A 278 -10.20 19.60 -2.11
N ASN A 279 -11.39 19.55 -1.54
CA ASN A 279 -12.49 20.47 -1.84
C ASN A 279 -12.89 21.32 -0.64
N ARG A 280 -12.20 21.19 0.51
CA ARG A 280 -12.53 21.88 1.78
C ARG A 280 -13.95 21.55 2.24
N VAL A 281 -14.36 20.31 2.09
CA VAL A 281 -15.62 19.79 2.62
C VAL A 281 -15.33 19.18 3.98
N GLY A 282 -15.92 19.74 5.04
CA GLY A 282 -15.74 19.28 6.41
C GLY A 282 -16.41 17.93 6.69
N PHE A 283 -16.09 17.35 7.82
CA PHE A 283 -16.72 16.15 8.34
C PHE A 283 -17.04 16.34 9.82
N ALA A 284 -18.23 15.98 10.22
CA ALA A 284 -18.64 15.95 11.62
C ALA A 284 -18.72 14.49 12.09
N PHE A 285 -17.96 14.18 13.16
CA PHE A 285 -18.11 12.89 13.83
C PHE A 285 -19.36 12.91 14.70
N ASP A 286 -20.21 11.91 14.55
CA ASP A 286 -21.37 11.71 15.44
C ASP A 286 -20.89 10.90 16.66
N ASN A 287 -21.22 11.36 17.85
CA ASN A 287 -20.86 10.71 19.12
C ASN A 287 -21.86 9.62 19.54
N LYS A 288 -22.61 9.06 18.59
CA LYS A 288 -23.54 7.98 18.87
C LYS A 288 -22.89 6.61 18.76
#